data_8dd596115b5cd6ec15c32ae8e89a8a44
#
_entry.id   8dd596115b5cd6ec15c32ae8e89a8a44
#
_cell.length_a   1.000
_cell.length_b   1.000
_cell.length_c   1.000
_cell.angle_alpha   90.00
_cell.angle_beta   90.00
_cell.angle_gamma   90.00
#
_symmetry.space_group_name_H-M   'P 1'
#
loop_
_entity.id
_entity.type
_entity.pdbx_description
1 polymer ?
#
loop_
_entity_poly.entity_id
_entity_poly.type
_entity_poly.pdbx_seq_one_letter_code
_entity_poly.pdbx_strand_id
1 'polypeptide(L)'
;PDGPPHRKQSQILVPIDTPGVEILGPMYVFGNDDAPHGHMHIRFTDVRVPASNMLLGEGRGFEISQLRLGPGRIHHCMRSIGSAEKAIEMMVDRGLTREGFNKKLINLGKNMEVVSRARIEVEAMRLMVLRAAKAMDTLGNAEARIWVSAVKAMVPEKCCDIINEAIQFHGAAGISQWF
;
A
#
# COMPACT_ATOMS: atom_id res chain seq x y z
N PRO A 1 -17.32 -16.46 -21.96
CA PRO A 1 -18.51 -16.40 -21.12
C PRO A 1 -19.36 -15.19 -21.49
N ASP A 2 -20.60 -15.48 -21.90
CA ASP A 2 -21.58 -14.47 -22.21
C ASP A 2 -22.23 -14.01 -20.91
N GLY A 3 -22.35 -12.69 -20.72
CA GLY A 3 -22.95 -12.12 -19.50
C GLY A 3 -22.34 -10.78 -19.08
N PRO A 4 -22.90 -10.16 -18.05
CA PRO A 4 -22.39 -8.88 -17.55
C PRO A 4 -20.91 -8.99 -17.13
N PRO A 5 -20.08 -7.97 -17.39
CA PRO A 5 -18.63 -8.02 -17.12
C PRO A 5 -18.27 -8.46 -15.69
N HIS A 6 -19.07 -8.06 -14.70
CA HIS A 6 -18.85 -8.38 -13.29
C HIS A 6 -19.22 -9.82 -12.88
N ARG A 7 -19.77 -10.61 -13.80
CA ARG A 7 -20.12 -12.03 -13.62
C ARG A 7 -19.27 -12.99 -14.45
N LYS A 8 -18.23 -12.50 -15.11
CA LYS A 8 -17.38 -13.31 -15.99
C LYS A 8 -16.27 -14.08 -15.28
N GLN A 9 -16.10 -13.89 -13.98
CA GLN A 9 -14.99 -14.44 -13.21
C GLN A 9 -15.51 -15.14 -11.95
N SER A 10 -14.85 -16.24 -11.60
CA SER A 10 -15.05 -16.98 -10.36
C SER A 10 -13.73 -17.07 -9.60
N GLN A 11 -13.79 -17.36 -8.31
CA GLN A 11 -12.62 -17.66 -7.50
C GLN A 11 -12.70 -19.10 -7.01
N ILE A 12 -11.57 -19.83 -7.12
CA ILE A 12 -11.48 -21.22 -6.72
C ILE A 12 -10.21 -21.44 -5.90
N LEU A 13 -10.31 -22.25 -4.84
CA LEU A 13 -9.16 -22.64 -4.03
C LEU A 13 -8.41 -23.77 -4.72
N VAL A 14 -7.11 -23.59 -4.88
CA VAL A 14 -6.19 -24.60 -5.41
C VAL A 14 -5.10 -24.85 -4.37
N PRO A 15 -5.06 -26.01 -3.72
CA PRO A 15 -3.95 -26.37 -2.84
C PRO A 15 -2.63 -26.34 -3.61
N ILE A 16 -1.58 -25.85 -2.95
CA ILE A 16 -0.28 -25.64 -3.60
C ILE A 16 0.42 -26.95 -4.04
N ASP A 17 0.07 -28.04 -3.38
CA ASP A 17 0.54 -29.41 -3.66
C ASP A 17 -0.31 -30.16 -4.69
N THR A 18 -1.30 -29.48 -5.29
CA THR A 18 -2.14 -30.09 -6.34
C THR A 18 -1.27 -30.48 -7.56
N PRO A 19 -1.42 -31.69 -8.10
CA PRO A 19 -0.71 -32.07 -9.33
C PRO A 19 -0.94 -31.07 -10.46
N GLY A 20 0.16 -30.65 -11.09
CA GLY A 20 0.15 -29.63 -12.15
C GLY A 20 0.38 -28.20 -11.67
N VAL A 21 0.49 -27.98 -10.35
CA VAL A 21 0.91 -26.69 -9.78
C VAL A 21 2.44 -26.72 -9.64
N GLU A 22 3.11 -25.75 -10.25
CA GLU A 22 4.56 -25.62 -10.23
C GLU A 22 4.96 -24.22 -9.80
N ILE A 23 5.75 -24.09 -8.72
CA ILE A 23 6.34 -22.82 -8.29
C ILE A 23 7.66 -22.64 -9.03
N LEU A 24 7.72 -21.66 -9.93
CA LEU A 24 8.90 -21.40 -10.78
C LEU A 24 9.98 -20.59 -10.07
N GLY A 25 9.61 -19.80 -9.07
CA GLY A 25 10.52 -18.98 -8.29
C GLY A 25 9.91 -17.66 -7.85
N PRO A 26 10.64 -16.85 -7.05
CA PRO A 26 10.18 -15.55 -6.60
C PRO A 26 10.15 -14.54 -7.75
N MET A 27 9.19 -13.62 -7.68
CA MET A 27 9.11 -12.46 -8.56
C MET A 27 9.79 -11.27 -7.87
N TYR A 28 10.91 -10.84 -8.43
CA TYR A 28 11.67 -9.71 -7.90
C TYR A 28 11.05 -8.38 -8.32
N VAL A 29 10.97 -7.45 -7.37
CA VAL A 29 10.58 -6.06 -7.61
C VAL A 29 11.71 -5.16 -7.13
N PHE A 30 12.27 -4.35 -8.04
CA PHE A 30 13.46 -3.54 -7.77
C PHE A 30 14.64 -4.33 -7.15
N GLY A 31 14.78 -5.61 -7.53
CA GLY A 31 15.84 -6.48 -7.04
C GLY A 31 15.56 -7.18 -5.70
N ASN A 32 14.40 -6.93 -5.09
CA ASN A 32 13.97 -7.57 -3.85
C ASN A 32 12.86 -8.60 -4.12
N ASP A 33 12.91 -9.73 -3.41
CA ASP A 33 11.90 -10.79 -3.47
C ASP A 33 10.74 -10.62 -2.48
N ASP A 34 10.81 -9.58 -1.65
CA ASP A 34 9.82 -9.24 -0.60
C ASP A 34 9.59 -10.38 0.42
N ALA A 35 10.62 -11.22 0.64
CA ALA A 35 10.56 -12.31 1.63
C ALA A 35 10.31 -11.73 3.06
N PRO A 36 9.63 -12.48 3.95
CA PRO A 36 9.10 -13.84 3.78
C PRO A 36 7.74 -13.92 3.06
N HIS A 37 7.09 -12.79 2.81
CA HIS A 37 5.76 -12.76 2.19
C HIS A 37 5.79 -13.00 0.69
N GLY A 38 6.69 -12.37 -0.03
CA GLY A 38 7.00 -12.54 -1.43
C GLY A 38 5.85 -12.84 -2.40
N HIS A 39 6.13 -12.76 -3.67
CA HIS A 39 5.19 -13.16 -4.72
C HIS A 39 5.89 -14.18 -5.60
N MET A 40 5.21 -15.30 -5.88
CA MET A 40 5.79 -16.38 -6.67
C MET A 40 5.22 -16.39 -8.08
N HIS A 41 6.08 -16.70 -9.04
CA HIS A 41 5.66 -17.08 -10.38
C HIS A 41 5.20 -18.53 -10.32
N ILE A 42 3.93 -18.77 -10.61
CA ILE A 42 3.30 -20.09 -10.53
C ILE A 42 2.77 -20.48 -11.92
N ARG A 43 3.04 -21.73 -12.30
CA ARG A 43 2.49 -22.34 -13.51
C ARG A 43 1.42 -23.35 -13.13
N PHE A 44 0.33 -23.34 -13.87
CA PHE A 44 -0.74 -24.32 -13.75
C PHE A 44 -0.83 -25.10 -15.07
N THR A 45 -0.70 -26.43 -15.00
CA THR A 45 -0.81 -27.30 -16.16
C THR A 45 -1.81 -28.39 -15.87
N ASP A 46 -2.94 -28.36 -16.56
CA ASP A 46 -4.04 -29.34 -16.42
C ASP A 46 -4.49 -29.60 -14.97
N VAL A 47 -4.42 -28.57 -14.13
CA VAL A 47 -4.79 -28.67 -12.72
C VAL A 47 -6.27 -28.92 -12.57
N ARG A 48 -6.62 -29.94 -11.79
CA ARG A 48 -7.99 -30.32 -11.47
C ARG A 48 -8.22 -30.26 -9.97
N VAL A 49 -9.29 -29.56 -9.57
CA VAL A 49 -9.74 -29.44 -8.17
C VAL A 49 -11.24 -29.71 -8.09
N PRO A 50 -11.73 -30.15 -6.94
CA PRO A 50 -13.18 -30.32 -6.73
C PRO A 50 -13.94 -29.01 -7.00
N ALA A 51 -15.11 -29.11 -7.63
CA ALA A 51 -15.98 -27.94 -7.86
C ALA A 51 -16.42 -27.26 -6.54
N SER A 52 -16.46 -28.02 -5.44
CA SER A 52 -16.74 -27.50 -4.08
C SER A 52 -15.68 -26.50 -3.55
N ASN A 53 -14.50 -26.43 -4.18
CA ASN A 53 -13.49 -25.41 -3.87
C ASN A 53 -13.84 -24.03 -4.41
N MET A 54 -14.91 -23.91 -5.21
CA MET A 54 -15.36 -22.63 -5.73
C MET A 54 -15.99 -21.78 -4.62
N LEU A 55 -15.52 -20.55 -4.48
CA LEU A 55 -15.99 -19.62 -3.46
C LEU A 55 -17.29 -18.93 -3.91
N LEU A 56 -18.32 -18.97 -3.09
CA LEU A 56 -19.64 -18.36 -3.29
C LEU A 56 -20.40 -18.79 -4.58
N GLY A 57 -19.80 -19.61 -5.43
CA GLY A 57 -20.39 -20.07 -6.67
C GLY A 57 -19.87 -19.34 -7.93
N GLU A 58 -20.35 -19.80 -9.09
CA GLU A 58 -19.92 -19.33 -10.40
C GLU A 58 -20.28 -17.86 -10.64
N GLY A 59 -19.37 -17.12 -11.26
CA GLY A 59 -19.58 -15.71 -11.64
C GLY A 59 -19.53 -14.71 -10.49
N ARG A 60 -19.12 -15.10 -9.27
CA ARG A 60 -19.10 -14.23 -8.09
C ARG A 60 -17.69 -13.76 -7.70
N GLY A 61 -16.71 -13.98 -8.56
CA GLY A 61 -15.31 -13.59 -8.28
C GLY A 61 -15.12 -12.10 -8.08
N PHE A 62 -15.80 -11.26 -8.85
CA PHE A 62 -15.74 -9.80 -8.69
C PHE A 62 -16.32 -9.34 -7.35
N GLU A 63 -17.48 -9.92 -6.94
CA GLU A 63 -18.10 -9.63 -5.65
C GLU A 63 -17.16 -9.94 -4.49
N ILE A 64 -16.54 -11.12 -4.49
CA ILE A 64 -15.55 -11.54 -3.48
C ILE A 64 -14.38 -10.54 -3.42
N SER A 65 -13.86 -10.14 -4.60
CA SER A 65 -12.76 -9.17 -4.68
C SER A 65 -13.13 -7.82 -4.08
N GLN A 66 -14.34 -7.31 -4.37
CA GLN A 66 -14.77 -6.01 -3.82
C GLN A 66 -14.97 -6.03 -2.30
N LEU A 67 -15.50 -7.12 -1.76
CA LEU A 67 -15.65 -7.30 -0.31
C LEU A 67 -14.29 -7.26 0.40
N ARG A 68 -13.25 -7.85 -0.19
CA ARG A 68 -11.90 -7.87 0.35
C ARG A 68 -11.16 -6.55 0.16
N LEU A 69 -11.33 -5.90 -0.99
CA LEU A 69 -10.55 -4.71 -1.36
C LEU A 69 -10.98 -3.45 -0.60
N GLY A 70 -12.22 -3.36 -0.14
CA GLY A 70 -12.69 -2.22 0.66
C GLY A 70 -11.82 -2.00 1.91
N PRO A 71 -11.81 -2.94 2.86
CA PRO A 71 -10.95 -2.87 4.05
C PRO A 71 -9.46 -2.81 3.70
N GLY A 72 -9.02 -3.54 2.68
CA GLY A 72 -7.64 -3.55 2.22
C GLY A 72 -7.13 -2.17 1.79
N ARG A 73 -7.97 -1.34 1.16
CA ARG A 73 -7.60 0.02 0.77
C ARG A 73 -7.36 0.92 1.98
N ILE A 74 -8.18 0.82 3.03
CA ILE A 74 -7.99 1.55 4.30
C ILE A 74 -6.67 1.13 4.95
N HIS A 75 -6.43 -0.18 5.04
CA HIS A 75 -5.20 -0.73 5.60
C HIS A 75 -3.95 -0.24 4.86
N HIS A 76 -3.96 -0.26 3.52
CA HIS A 76 -2.85 0.26 2.72
C HIS A 76 -2.59 1.75 2.96
N CYS A 77 -3.64 2.57 3.07
CA CYS A 77 -3.49 3.99 3.38
C CYS A 77 -2.83 4.20 4.75
N MET A 78 -3.26 3.46 5.78
CA MET A 78 -2.68 3.60 7.12
C MET A 78 -1.21 3.14 7.15
N ARG A 79 -0.84 2.07 6.44
CA ARG A 79 0.57 1.65 6.30
C ARG A 79 1.43 2.71 5.61
N SER A 80 0.91 3.33 4.54
CA SER A 80 1.62 4.42 3.84
C SER A 80 1.86 5.62 4.75
N ILE A 81 0.88 5.95 5.61
CA ILE A 81 1.06 7.00 6.64
C ILE A 81 2.18 6.63 7.60
N GLY A 82 2.28 5.36 8.02
CA GLY A 82 3.39 4.91 8.87
C GLY A 82 4.76 5.08 8.20
N SER A 83 4.87 4.82 6.90
CA SER A 83 6.09 5.08 6.14
C SER A 83 6.42 6.58 6.04
N ALA A 84 5.41 7.42 5.80
CA ALA A 84 5.57 8.88 5.79
C ALA A 84 5.97 9.43 7.19
N GLU A 85 5.41 8.88 8.26
CA GLU A 85 5.80 9.19 9.65
C GLU A 85 7.28 8.92 9.88
N LYS A 86 7.75 7.73 9.45
CA LYS A 86 9.17 7.36 9.53
C LYS A 86 10.06 8.30 8.73
N ALA A 87 9.63 8.69 7.53
CA ALA A 87 10.35 9.66 6.70
C ALA A 87 10.48 11.03 7.40
N ILE A 88 9.44 11.49 8.10
CA ILE A 88 9.51 12.73 8.90
C ILE A 88 10.51 12.61 10.03
N GLU A 89 10.52 11.51 10.78
CA GLU A 89 11.52 11.27 11.83
C GLU A 89 12.93 11.35 11.27
N MET A 90 13.19 10.72 10.12
CA MET A 90 14.48 10.75 9.46
C MET A 90 14.86 12.16 8.99
N MET A 91 13.91 12.95 8.45
CA MET A 91 14.14 14.35 8.10
C MET A 91 14.55 15.20 9.32
N VAL A 92 13.84 15.02 10.45
CA VAL A 92 14.13 15.74 11.69
C VAL A 92 15.53 15.39 12.20
N ASP A 93 15.85 14.10 12.31
CA ASP A 93 17.18 13.65 12.75
C ASP A 93 18.28 14.21 11.85
N ARG A 94 18.13 14.05 10.53
CA ARG A 94 19.09 14.59 9.55
C ARG A 94 19.20 16.11 9.65
N GLY A 95 18.08 16.80 9.80
CA GLY A 95 18.01 18.25 9.92
C GLY A 95 18.77 18.80 11.15
N LEU A 96 18.70 18.06 12.26
CA LEU A 96 19.34 18.45 13.54
C LEU A 96 20.79 17.99 13.65
N THR A 97 21.19 16.95 12.94
CA THR A 97 22.55 16.39 13.02
C THR A 97 23.50 16.94 11.95
N ARG A 98 23.03 17.06 10.70
CA ARG A 98 23.85 17.52 9.57
C ARG A 98 24.08 19.02 9.61
N GLU A 99 25.34 19.43 9.41
CA GLU A 99 25.75 20.82 9.26
C GLU A 99 26.25 21.11 7.83
N GLY A 100 25.90 22.29 7.35
CA GLY A 100 26.38 22.86 6.10
C GLY A 100 26.33 24.39 6.20
N PHE A 101 27.29 25.08 5.60
CA PHE A 101 27.38 26.54 5.64
C PHE A 101 27.31 27.12 7.06
N ASN A 102 27.96 26.46 8.02
CA ASN A 102 28.00 26.81 9.45
C ASN A 102 26.62 26.86 10.15
N LYS A 103 25.62 26.12 9.63
CA LYS A 103 24.29 26.01 10.21
C LYS A 103 23.78 24.57 10.16
N LYS A 104 22.89 24.21 11.08
CA LYS A 104 22.13 22.95 11.00
C LYS A 104 21.27 22.95 9.75
N LEU A 105 21.17 21.79 9.10
CA LEU A 105 20.40 21.63 7.85
C LEU A 105 18.95 22.09 8.00
N ILE A 106 18.32 21.84 9.14
CA ILE A 106 16.94 22.27 9.43
C ILE A 106 16.76 23.79 9.29
N ASN A 107 17.80 24.59 9.54
CA ASN A 107 17.78 26.04 9.49
C ASN A 107 18.15 26.60 8.10
N LEU A 108 18.35 25.75 7.11
CA LEU A 108 18.66 26.17 5.74
C LEU A 108 17.42 26.16 4.86
N GLY A 109 17.26 27.23 4.07
CA GLY A 109 16.17 27.34 3.09
C GLY A 109 14.78 27.15 3.71
N LYS A 110 13.99 26.25 3.12
CA LYS A 110 12.62 25.92 3.54
C LYS A 110 12.49 24.66 4.38
N ASN A 111 13.59 24.11 4.87
CA ASN A 111 13.59 22.80 5.50
C ASN A 111 12.65 22.67 6.70
N MET A 112 12.58 23.72 7.53
CA MET A 112 11.64 23.75 8.65
C MET A 112 10.15 23.78 8.18
N GLU A 113 9.87 24.54 7.12
CA GLU A 113 8.54 24.56 6.50
C GLU A 113 8.15 23.20 5.93
N VAL A 114 9.07 22.51 5.23
CA VAL A 114 8.86 21.16 4.68
C VAL A 114 8.47 20.19 5.78
N VAL A 115 9.22 20.12 6.87
CA VAL A 115 8.94 19.23 8.01
C VAL A 115 7.59 19.57 8.65
N SER A 116 7.31 20.86 8.87
CA SER A 116 6.05 21.31 9.48
C SER A 116 4.85 20.96 8.63
N ARG A 117 4.94 21.19 7.31
CA ARG A 117 3.89 20.86 6.35
C ARG A 117 3.64 19.35 6.28
N ALA A 118 4.70 18.55 6.23
CA ALA A 118 4.62 17.09 6.24
C ALA A 118 3.91 16.56 7.50
N ARG A 119 4.17 17.14 8.66
CA ARG A 119 3.50 16.79 9.93
C ARG A 119 2.00 17.10 9.87
N ILE A 120 1.61 18.28 9.38
CA ILE A 120 0.20 18.66 9.22
C ILE A 120 -0.52 17.71 8.28
N GLU A 121 0.09 17.38 7.14
CA GLU A 121 -0.49 16.46 6.15
C GLU A 121 -0.67 15.04 6.70
N VAL A 122 0.29 14.52 7.45
CA VAL A 122 0.19 13.19 8.08
C VAL A 122 -0.98 13.14 9.05
N GLU A 123 -1.18 14.15 9.90
CA GLU A 123 -2.31 14.18 10.83
C GLU A 123 -3.65 14.29 10.09
N ALA A 124 -3.75 15.12 9.06
CA ALA A 124 -4.95 15.23 8.24
C ALA A 124 -5.30 13.91 7.55
N MET A 125 -4.30 13.23 6.94
CA MET A 125 -4.47 11.93 6.32
C MET A 125 -4.92 10.87 7.32
N ARG A 126 -4.32 10.83 8.51
CA ARG A 126 -4.68 9.91 9.59
C ARG A 126 -6.14 10.05 10.00
N LEU A 127 -6.60 11.27 10.23
CA LEU A 127 -8.00 11.55 10.57
C LEU A 127 -8.95 11.11 9.46
N MET A 128 -8.61 11.36 8.19
CA MET A 128 -9.42 10.90 7.07
C MET A 128 -9.49 9.37 6.97
N VAL A 129 -8.37 8.66 7.19
CA VAL A 129 -8.36 7.19 7.19
C VAL A 129 -9.18 6.63 8.35
N LEU A 130 -9.07 7.22 9.54
CA LEU A 130 -9.90 6.84 10.69
C LEU A 130 -11.39 7.11 10.42
N ARG A 131 -11.73 8.21 9.75
CA ARG A 131 -13.11 8.48 9.30
C ARG A 131 -13.62 7.42 8.33
N ALA A 132 -12.78 7.00 7.38
CA ALA A 132 -13.13 5.92 6.44
C ALA A 132 -13.33 4.57 7.15
N ALA A 133 -12.46 4.24 8.10
CA ALA A 133 -12.59 3.04 8.93
C ALA A 133 -13.88 3.06 9.74
N LYS A 134 -14.16 4.18 10.41
CA LYS A 134 -15.42 4.36 11.17
C LYS A 134 -16.66 4.22 10.29
N ALA A 135 -16.62 4.79 9.08
CA ALA A 135 -17.72 4.62 8.12
C ALA A 135 -17.90 3.16 7.71
N MET A 136 -16.81 2.43 7.49
CA MET A 136 -16.84 0.99 7.19
C MET A 136 -17.50 0.20 8.33
N ASP A 137 -17.13 0.46 9.58
CA ASP A 137 -17.65 -0.25 10.75
C ASP A 137 -19.14 0.04 11.00
N THR A 138 -19.60 1.27 10.71
CA THR A 138 -20.95 1.70 11.05
C THR A 138 -21.97 1.58 9.92
N LEU A 139 -21.53 1.75 8.66
CA LEU A 139 -22.39 1.77 7.47
C LEU A 139 -22.20 0.55 6.57
N GLY A 140 -21.11 -0.19 6.76
CA GLY A 140 -20.74 -1.32 5.92
C GLY A 140 -19.99 -0.90 4.64
N ASN A 141 -19.48 -1.90 3.91
CA ASN A 141 -18.56 -1.72 2.78
C ASN A 141 -19.17 -0.93 1.61
N ALA A 142 -20.44 -1.16 1.31
CA ALA A 142 -21.11 -0.52 0.18
C ALA A 142 -21.27 1.00 0.39
N GLU A 143 -21.74 1.40 1.56
CA GLU A 143 -21.99 2.81 1.89
C GLU A 143 -20.71 3.57 2.21
N ALA A 144 -19.70 2.91 2.78
CA ALA A 144 -18.40 3.50 3.06
C ALA A 144 -17.54 3.77 1.81
N ARG A 145 -17.93 3.26 0.64
CA ARG A 145 -17.11 3.31 -0.61
C ARG A 145 -16.61 4.70 -0.99
N ILE A 146 -17.39 5.75 -0.72
CA ILE A 146 -17.00 7.14 -1.03
C ILE A 146 -15.79 7.54 -0.18
N TRP A 147 -15.84 7.27 1.12
CA TRP A 147 -14.74 7.54 2.05
C TRP A 147 -13.50 6.73 1.71
N VAL A 148 -13.68 5.44 1.40
CA VAL A 148 -12.60 4.55 0.98
C VAL A 148 -11.93 5.04 -0.31
N SER A 149 -12.72 5.51 -1.27
CA SER A 149 -12.20 6.06 -2.52
C SER A 149 -11.44 7.37 -2.30
N ALA A 150 -11.99 8.27 -1.47
CA ALA A 150 -11.36 9.55 -1.17
C ALA A 150 -9.98 9.38 -0.51
N VAL A 151 -9.88 8.52 0.53
CA VAL A 151 -8.58 8.30 1.19
C VAL A 151 -7.60 7.58 0.26
N LYS A 152 -8.06 6.65 -0.57
CA LYS A 152 -7.19 5.94 -1.51
C LYS A 152 -6.68 6.83 -2.66
N ALA A 153 -7.44 7.85 -3.04
CA ALA A 153 -6.99 8.84 -4.01
C ALA A 153 -5.93 9.80 -3.42
N MET A 154 -6.12 10.25 -2.18
CA MET A 154 -5.28 11.28 -1.60
C MET A 154 -4.04 10.75 -0.88
N VAL A 155 -4.21 9.74 -0.01
CA VAL A 155 -3.16 9.34 0.93
C VAL A 155 -1.88 8.83 0.27
N PRO A 156 -1.93 7.92 -0.75
CA PRO A 156 -0.69 7.43 -1.37
C PRO A 156 0.11 8.54 -2.03
N GLU A 157 -0.55 9.47 -2.73
CA GLU A 157 0.09 10.60 -3.40
C GLU A 157 0.82 11.48 -2.38
N LYS A 158 0.11 11.90 -1.33
CA LYS A 158 0.69 12.72 -0.27
C LYS A 158 1.83 12.03 0.49
N CYS A 159 1.72 10.73 0.73
CA CYS A 159 2.82 9.98 1.33
C CYS A 159 4.06 9.94 0.41
N CYS A 160 3.87 9.80 -0.92
CA CYS A 160 4.97 9.87 -1.87
C CYS A 160 5.63 11.25 -1.87
N ASP A 161 4.85 12.35 -1.82
CA ASP A 161 5.39 13.70 -1.72
C ASP A 161 6.28 13.86 -0.48
N ILE A 162 5.81 13.42 0.69
CA ILE A 162 6.58 13.48 1.95
C ILE A 162 7.87 12.66 1.85
N ILE A 163 7.82 11.45 1.29
CA ILE A 163 8.99 10.58 1.14
C ILE A 163 9.97 11.21 0.14
N ASN A 164 9.51 11.81 -0.95
CA ASN A 164 10.36 12.52 -1.90
C ASN A 164 11.10 13.70 -1.24
N GLU A 165 10.42 14.47 -0.38
CA GLU A 165 11.06 15.52 0.40
C GLU A 165 12.10 14.96 1.37
N ALA A 166 11.84 13.81 1.97
CA ALA A 166 12.82 13.13 2.83
C ALA A 166 14.07 12.70 2.05
N ILE A 167 13.90 12.16 0.84
CA ILE A 167 15.03 11.84 -0.07
C ILE A 167 15.85 13.10 -0.36
N GLN A 168 15.19 14.21 -0.71
CA GLN A 168 15.85 15.50 -0.95
C GLN A 168 16.61 16.00 0.28
N PHE A 169 16.03 15.85 1.46
CA PHE A 169 16.67 16.23 2.73
C PHE A 169 18.01 15.50 2.98
N HIS A 170 18.11 14.25 2.51
CA HIS A 170 19.31 13.44 2.65
C HIS A 170 20.32 13.67 1.52
N GLY A 171 19.94 14.35 0.43
CA GLY A 171 20.78 14.57 -0.74
C GLY A 171 21.14 13.24 -1.41
N ALA A 172 22.38 13.11 -1.90
CA ALA A 172 22.83 11.88 -2.57
C ALA A 172 22.73 10.62 -1.68
N ALA A 173 22.80 10.75 -0.37
CA ALA A 173 22.64 9.63 0.56
C ALA A 173 21.19 9.08 0.54
N GLY A 174 20.19 9.91 0.27
CA GLY A 174 18.79 9.52 0.24
C GLY A 174 18.39 8.59 -0.92
N ILE A 175 19.24 8.47 -1.94
CA ILE A 175 19.05 7.51 -3.05
C ILE A 175 20.02 6.33 -2.96
N SER A 176 20.66 6.15 -1.82
CA SER A 176 21.59 5.06 -1.55
C SER A 176 21.00 4.05 -0.57
N GLN A 177 21.67 2.92 -0.43
CA GLN A 177 21.27 1.86 0.53
C GLN A 177 21.52 2.24 2.02
N TRP A 178 22.02 3.44 2.31
CA TRP A 178 22.33 3.89 3.66
C TRP A 178 21.13 4.51 4.40
N PHE A 179 20.01 4.77 3.66
CA PHE A 179 18.77 5.33 4.19
C PHE A 179 17.54 4.68 3.56
#